data_24afd7e579b57b482996688df2c805df
#
_entry.id   24afd7e579b57b482996688df2c805df
#
_cell.length_a   1.000
_cell.length_b   1.000
_cell.length_c   1.000
_cell.angle_alpha   90.00
_cell.angle_beta   90.00
_cell.angle_gamma   90.00
#
_symmetry.space_group_name_H-M   'P 1'
#
loop_
_entity.id
_entity.type
_entity.pdbx_description
1 polymer ?
#
loop_
_entity_poly.entity_id
_entity_poly.type
_entity_poly.pdbx_seq_one_letter_code
_entity_poly.pdbx_strand_id
1 'polypeptide(L)'
;MTTAHDHYAAQLPPPSMEEVSSGIYAYVQLDGSWGLNNAGFIRGKDSLTLIDTCFTEARTRAYLEAVRNVSSLPMKTLVNTHHHGDHTHGNYLVPEASIIGHELCRQTVIDTGLQALHPLFPGVDWGDLELAPPTITFNDRMELNFDDLKIELIFMGPAHTTNDIVAWLPQRKLLFAGDLIFNQGTPFVAMGSVSGSLQALKRLRELGAETIVPGHGSVCGPEVMDDIEAYLTFVQDTAREAFEAGLTPLDASRQADLGRFAEWHDRERIAGNLHRAYSELRWDPPGMVLDLGLMVADMVSLNGGRPVRCLA
;
A
#
# COMPACT_ATOMS: atom_id res chain seq x y z
N MET A 1 -4.31 20.83 -26.16
CA MET A 1 -4.28 19.38 -26.34
C MET A 1 -4.40 18.81 -24.94
N THR A 2 -5.59 18.32 -24.57
CA THR A 2 -5.81 17.58 -23.32
C THR A 2 -4.95 16.33 -23.36
N THR A 3 -4.11 16.13 -22.37
CA THR A 3 -3.27 14.93 -22.27
C THR A 3 -4.16 13.71 -21.99
N ALA A 4 -3.69 12.50 -22.32
CA ALA A 4 -4.44 11.27 -22.03
C ALA A 4 -4.77 11.11 -20.53
N HIS A 5 -4.03 11.79 -19.64
CA HIS A 5 -4.26 11.89 -18.20
C HIS A 5 -5.63 12.55 -17.88
N ASP A 6 -5.98 13.63 -18.58
CA ASP A 6 -7.23 14.37 -18.29
C ASP A 6 -8.50 13.54 -18.56
N HIS A 7 -8.45 12.62 -19.54
CA HIS A 7 -9.62 11.80 -19.87
C HIS A 7 -9.91 10.69 -18.83
N TYR A 8 -8.89 10.17 -18.16
CA TYR A 8 -9.07 9.11 -17.16
C TYR A 8 -9.39 9.67 -15.77
N ALA A 9 -8.79 10.78 -15.38
CA ALA A 9 -9.12 11.46 -14.12
C ALA A 9 -10.59 11.91 -14.07
N ALA A 10 -11.17 12.29 -15.20
CA ALA A 10 -12.57 12.65 -15.31
C ALA A 10 -13.58 11.49 -15.11
N GLN A 11 -13.12 10.25 -15.07
CA GLN A 11 -13.94 9.04 -14.92
C GLN A 11 -13.89 8.43 -13.51
N LEU A 12 -12.97 8.88 -12.65
CA LEU A 12 -12.89 8.38 -11.28
C LEU A 12 -13.96 9.04 -10.40
N PRO A 13 -14.59 8.29 -9.48
CA PRO A 13 -15.40 8.90 -8.45
C PRO A 13 -14.52 9.79 -7.55
N PRO A 14 -15.08 10.86 -6.99
CA PRO A 14 -14.35 11.64 -6.00
C PRO A 14 -14.00 10.77 -4.80
N PRO A 15 -12.85 11.03 -4.12
CA PRO A 15 -12.53 10.35 -2.87
C PRO A 15 -13.67 10.51 -1.84
N SER A 16 -13.91 9.48 -1.05
CA SER A 16 -14.93 9.48 0.00
C SER A 16 -14.30 9.39 1.39
N MET A 17 -14.93 10.06 2.37
CA MET A 17 -14.62 9.89 3.79
C MET A 17 -15.73 9.04 4.41
N GLU A 18 -15.41 7.84 4.83
CA GLU A 18 -16.35 6.84 5.34
C GLU A 18 -16.15 6.61 6.84
N GLU A 19 -17.19 6.78 7.66
CA GLU A 19 -17.14 6.37 9.06
C GLU A 19 -17.32 4.85 9.14
N VAL A 20 -16.21 4.13 9.29
CA VAL A 20 -16.15 2.66 9.30
C VAL A 20 -16.45 2.06 10.68
N SER A 21 -16.34 2.86 11.72
CA SER A 21 -16.80 2.59 13.08
C SER A 21 -16.90 3.93 13.82
N SER A 22 -17.61 3.96 14.95
CA SER A 22 -17.80 5.22 15.69
C SER A 22 -16.48 5.93 15.98
N GLY A 23 -16.29 7.12 15.37
CA GLY A 23 -15.08 7.93 15.49
C GLY A 23 -13.87 7.42 14.70
N ILE A 24 -14.01 6.42 13.84
CA ILE A 24 -12.94 5.86 13.00
C ILE A 24 -13.34 6.00 11.54
N TYR A 25 -12.48 6.61 10.75
CA TYR A 25 -12.77 7.03 9.38
C TYR A 25 -11.72 6.49 8.41
N ALA A 26 -12.19 6.00 7.27
CA ALA A 26 -11.37 5.67 6.11
C ALA A 26 -11.55 6.75 5.03
N TYR A 27 -10.45 7.22 4.45
CA TYR A 27 -10.45 8.05 3.25
C TYR A 27 -10.14 7.16 2.07
N VAL A 28 -11.12 6.92 1.23
CA VAL A 28 -11.09 5.93 0.15
C VAL A 28 -10.94 6.62 -1.19
N GLN A 29 -9.92 6.23 -1.96
CA GLN A 29 -9.64 6.74 -3.29
C GLN A 29 -9.86 5.62 -4.32
N LEU A 30 -11.05 5.56 -4.92
CA LEU A 30 -11.33 4.58 -5.97
C LEU A 30 -10.82 5.09 -7.35
N ASP A 31 -10.35 4.21 -8.22
CA ASP A 31 -10.48 2.73 -8.23
C ASP A 31 -9.47 1.98 -7.34
N GLY A 32 -8.55 2.62 -6.66
CA GLY A 32 -7.53 1.93 -5.87
C GLY A 32 -6.31 1.50 -6.69
N SER A 33 -6.19 1.95 -7.95
CA SER A 33 -5.02 1.70 -8.79
C SER A 33 -3.77 2.46 -8.31
N TRP A 34 -2.65 2.35 -9.05
CA TRP A 34 -1.39 2.99 -8.69
C TRP A 34 -1.53 4.43 -8.18
N GLY A 35 -1.03 4.68 -6.97
CA GLY A 35 -1.04 5.99 -6.31
C GLY A 35 -2.39 6.43 -5.74
N LEU A 36 -3.43 5.59 -5.84
CA LEU A 36 -4.76 5.82 -5.25
C LEU A 36 -4.94 4.98 -3.99
N ASN A 37 -4.05 5.20 -3.02
CA ASN A 37 -4.08 4.54 -1.73
C ASN A 37 -5.22 5.04 -0.83
N ASN A 38 -5.58 4.25 0.16
CA ASN A 38 -6.43 4.68 1.25
C ASN A 38 -5.59 5.26 2.41
N ALA A 39 -6.18 6.22 3.09
CA ALA A 39 -5.70 6.75 4.35
C ALA A 39 -6.85 6.70 5.36
N GLY A 40 -6.63 7.19 6.57
CA GLY A 40 -7.73 7.27 7.53
C GLY A 40 -7.36 8.01 8.79
N PHE A 41 -8.33 8.14 9.71
CA PHE A 41 -8.04 8.69 11.02
C PHE A 41 -8.95 8.15 12.10
N ILE A 42 -8.45 8.23 13.32
CA ILE A 42 -9.16 7.88 14.54
C ILE A 42 -9.35 9.17 15.34
N ARG A 43 -10.61 9.49 15.65
CA ARG A 43 -10.99 10.66 16.42
C ARG A 43 -11.06 10.32 17.89
N GLY A 44 -10.16 10.89 18.67
CA GLY A 44 -10.22 10.89 20.12
C GLY A 44 -10.95 12.10 20.69
N LYS A 45 -10.85 12.24 22.01
CA LYS A 45 -11.46 13.36 22.74
C LYS A 45 -10.79 14.68 22.45
N ASP A 46 -9.45 14.71 22.42
CA ASP A 46 -8.66 15.95 22.36
C ASP A 46 -7.76 16.04 21.13
N SER A 47 -7.63 14.99 20.33
CA SER A 47 -6.78 14.95 19.13
C SER A 47 -7.18 13.88 18.15
N LEU A 48 -6.56 13.92 16.96
CA LEU A 48 -6.68 12.91 15.91
C LEU A 48 -5.38 12.11 15.78
N THR A 49 -5.51 10.82 15.51
CA THR A 49 -4.45 9.96 15.02
C THR A 49 -4.74 9.64 13.56
N LEU A 50 -3.87 10.05 12.66
CA LEU A 50 -3.95 9.75 11.22
C LEU A 50 -3.28 8.41 10.94
N ILE A 51 -3.77 7.69 9.94
CA ILE A 51 -3.15 6.49 9.37
C ILE A 51 -2.84 6.79 7.90
N ASP A 52 -1.57 6.81 7.55
CA ASP A 52 -1.01 7.15 6.25
C ASP A 52 -1.37 8.56 5.72
N THR A 53 -0.71 8.94 4.65
CA THR A 53 -0.99 10.12 3.84
C THR A 53 -1.24 9.69 2.40
N CYS A 54 -1.16 10.59 1.42
CA CYS A 54 -1.41 10.27 0.03
C CYS A 54 -0.20 10.58 -0.87
N PHE A 55 -0.25 10.14 -2.13
CA PHE A 55 0.88 10.07 -3.04
C PHE A 55 1.40 11.45 -3.48
N THR A 56 0.51 12.39 -3.77
CA THR A 56 0.86 13.74 -4.20
C THR A 56 0.47 14.78 -3.17
N GLU A 57 1.07 15.96 -3.27
CA GLU A 57 0.70 17.10 -2.42
C GLU A 57 -0.80 17.40 -2.52
N ALA A 58 -1.33 17.49 -3.73
CA ALA A 58 -2.73 17.81 -3.96
C ALA A 58 -3.67 16.79 -3.31
N ARG A 59 -3.39 15.50 -3.43
CA ARG A 59 -4.21 14.44 -2.82
C ARG A 59 -4.13 14.45 -1.30
N THR A 60 -2.94 14.67 -0.73
CA THR A 60 -2.82 14.79 0.73
C THR A 60 -3.56 16.02 1.25
N ARG A 61 -3.48 17.17 0.56
CA ARG A 61 -4.25 18.37 0.95
C ARG A 61 -5.75 18.11 0.91
N ALA A 62 -6.25 17.41 -0.12
CA ALA A 62 -7.67 17.02 -0.20
C ALA A 62 -8.07 16.08 0.93
N TYR A 63 -7.23 15.10 1.26
CA TYR A 63 -7.43 14.21 2.43
C TYR A 63 -7.51 15.03 3.73
N LEU A 64 -6.54 15.90 3.99
CA LEU A 64 -6.52 16.71 5.21
C LEU A 64 -7.70 17.69 5.29
N GLU A 65 -8.19 18.20 4.17
CA GLU A 65 -9.41 18.99 4.10
C GLU A 65 -10.64 18.15 4.47
N ALA A 66 -10.75 16.93 3.92
CA ALA A 66 -11.82 16.00 4.29
C ALA A 66 -11.80 15.66 5.79
N VAL A 67 -10.61 15.46 6.39
CA VAL A 67 -10.46 15.28 7.84
C VAL A 67 -10.97 16.50 8.61
N ARG A 68 -10.59 17.72 8.20
CA ARG A 68 -11.02 18.99 8.86
C ARG A 68 -12.53 19.22 8.73
N ASN A 69 -13.16 18.73 7.67
CA ASN A 69 -14.61 18.79 7.51
C ASN A 69 -15.36 17.89 8.50
N VAL A 70 -14.71 16.84 9.00
CA VAL A 70 -15.27 15.94 10.02
C VAL A 70 -14.93 16.42 11.44
N SER A 71 -13.70 16.92 11.66
CA SER A 71 -13.24 17.31 12.99
C SER A 71 -12.21 18.44 12.95
N SER A 72 -12.38 19.41 13.86
CA SER A 72 -11.44 20.53 14.09
C SER A 72 -10.36 20.21 15.13
N LEU A 73 -10.32 18.99 15.67
CA LEU A 73 -9.30 18.59 16.65
C LEU A 73 -7.90 18.58 16.02
N PRO A 74 -6.84 18.84 16.81
CA PRO A 74 -5.48 18.83 16.30
C PRO A 74 -5.03 17.41 15.89
N MET A 75 -4.32 17.31 14.77
CA MET A 75 -3.69 16.09 14.26
C MET A 75 -2.35 15.92 14.98
N LYS A 76 -2.28 15.11 16.05
CA LYS A 76 -1.08 14.99 16.88
C LYS A 76 -0.24 13.77 16.57
N THR A 77 -0.82 12.77 15.94
CA THR A 77 -0.15 11.50 15.60
C THR A 77 -0.43 11.15 14.16
N LEU A 78 0.58 10.68 13.46
CA LEU A 78 0.49 10.08 12.13
C LEU A 78 1.21 8.72 12.19
N VAL A 79 0.56 7.66 11.76
CA VAL A 79 1.13 6.32 11.65
C VAL A 79 1.36 6.02 10.18
N ASN A 80 2.56 5.64 9.78
CA ASN A 80 2.83 5.12 8.44
C ASN A 80 2.84 3.59 8.47
N THR A 81 2.03 2.97 7.64
CA THR A 81 1.93 1.51 7.52
C THR A 81 3.19 0.91 6.90
N HIS A 82 3.79 1.59 5.93
CA HIS A 82 5.05 1.21 5.29
C HIS A 82 5.68 2.41 4.57
N HIS A 83 6.79 2.22 3.84
CA HIS A 83 7.61 3.30 3.31
C HIS A 83 7.20 3.86 1.95
N HIS A 84 6.25 3.26 1.23
CA HIS A 84 5.89 3.73 -0.11
C HIS A 84 5.38 5.17 -0.12
N GLY A 85 5.63 5.85 -1.23
CA GLY A 85 5.37 7.28 -1.33
C GLY A 85 3.90 7.64 -1.23
N ASP A 86 3.02 6.80 -1.71
CA ASP A 86 1.57 6.99 -1.59
C ASP A 86 1.04 6.86 -0.15
N HIS A 87 1.88 6.42 0.79
CA HIS A 87 1.57 6.39 2.23
C HIS A 87 2.39 7.40 3.05
N THR A 88 3.48 7.96 2.48
CA THR A 88 4.44 8.78 3.24
C THR A 88 4.75 10.15 2.66
N HIS A 89 4.52 10.39 1.36
CA HIS A 89 4.91 11.65 0.71
C HIS A 89 4.21 12.87 1.30
N GLY A 90 3.01 12.70 1.85
CA GLY A 90 2.26 13.80 2.47
C GLY A 90 2.60 14.07 3.93
N ASN A 91 3.53 13.33 4.53
CA ASN A 91 3.86 13.46 5.96
C ASN A 91 4.22 14.89 6.39
N TYR A 92 4.94 15.62 5.55
CA TYR A 92 5.38 17.00 5.80
C TYR A 92 4.22 18.00 5.95
N LEU A 93 3.03 17.66 5.46
CA LEU A 93 1.84 18.52 5.56
C LEU A 93 1.15 18.46 6.94
N VAL A 94 1.64 17.61 7.84
CA VAL A 94 1.20 17.53 9.25
C VAL A 94 2.37 17.74 10.22
N PRO A 95 3.03 18.91 10.17
CA PRO A 95 4.29 19.15 10.89
C PRO A 95 4.18 19.08 12.43
N GLU A 96 2.95 19.24 12.96
CA GLU A 96 2.67 19.15 14.39
C GLU A 96 2.46 17.72 14.89
N ALA A 97 2.38 16.74 13.98
CA ALA A 97 2.18 15.35 14.33
C ALA A 97 3.49 14.63 14.63
N SER A 98 3.48 13.80 15.67
CA SER A 98 4.52 12.78 15.83
C SER A 98 4.29 11.66 14.81
N ILE A 99 5.26 11.43 13.92
CA ILE A 99 5.16 10.41 12.90
C ILE A 99 5.73 9.10 13.45
N ILE A 100 4.90 8.05 13.47
CA ILE A 100 5.23 6.72 13.98
C ILE A 100 5.30 5.74 12.81
N GLY A 101 6.32 4.89 12.80
CA GLY A 101 6.46 3.81 11.80
C GLY A 101 7.45 2.75 12.26
N HIS A 102 7.59 1.69 11.46
CA HIS A 102 8.63 0.71 11.71
C HIS A 102 10.03 1.33 11.51
N GLU A 103 11.05 0.85 12.25
CA GLU A 103 12.42 1.37 12.09
C GLU A 103 12.92 1.25 10.64
N LEU A 104 12.67 0.13 9.97
CA LEU A 104 13.00 -0.05 8.56
C LEU A 104 12.19 0.88 7.64
N CYS A 105 10.96 1.26 8.00
CA CYS A 105 10.19 2.25 7.25
C CYS A 105 10.92 3.59 7.25
N ARG A 106 11.32 4.07 8.43
CA ARG A 106 12.12 5.29 8.55
C ARG A 106 13.39 5.22 7.72
N GLN A 107 14.16 4.13 7.86
CA GLN A 107 15.42 3.96 7.15
C GLN A 107 15.21 3.98 5.64
N THR A 108 14.23 3.22 5.16
CA THR A 108 13.95 3.13 3.71
C THR A 108 13.47 4.47 3.14
N VAL A 109 12.60 5.21 3.85
CA VAL A 109 12.18 6.56 3.42
C VAL A 109 13.38 7.49 3.26
N ILE A 110 14.36 7.45 4.18
CA ILE A 110 15.58 8.26 4.09
C ILE A 110 16.46 7.82 2.91
N ASP A 111 16.67 6.51 2.74
CA ASP A 111 17.58 5.97 1.74
C ASP A 111 17.06 6.14 0.31
N THR A 112 15.73 5.97 0.11
CA THR A 112 15.10 6.12 -1.21
C THR A 112 14.84 7.57 -1.59
N GLY A 113 14.59 8.44 -0.61
CA GLY A 113 14.20 9.83 -0.86
C GLY A 113 12.87 9.95 -1.60
N LEU A 114 12.59 11.13 -2.17
CA LEU A 114 11.31 11.44 -2.82
C LEU A 114 11.23 11.01 -4.30
N GLN A 115 12.37 10.78 -4.95
CA GLN A 115 12.43 10.68 -6.41
C GLN A 115 12.61 9.26 -6.97
N ALA A 116 12.75 8.26 -6.12
CA ALA A 116 13.10 6.90 -6.55
C ALA A 116 12.12 6.29 -7.58
N LEU A 117 10.83 6.56 -7.45
CA LEU A 117 9.77 6.01 -8.32
C LEU A 117 9.19 7.02 -9.32
N HIS A 118 9.63 8.28 -9.33
CA HIS A 118 9.14 9.27 -10.28
C HIS A 118 9.25 8.84 -11.75
N PRO A 119 10.32 8.15 -12.19
CA PRO A 119 10.41 7.67 -13.57
C PRO A 119 9.37 6.62 -13.94
N LEU A 120 8.83 5.88 -12.98
CA LEU A 120 7.77 4.89 -13.19
C LEU A 120 6.43 5.56 -13.53
N PHE A 121 6.21 6.77 -13.01
CA PHE A 121 4.97 7.52 -13.13
C PHE A 121 5.15 8.85 -13.88
N PRO A 122 5.51 8.82 -15.18
CA PRO A 122 5.69 10.04 -15.94
C PRO A 122 4.38 10.81 -16.07
N GLY A 123 4.41 12.10 -15.81
CA GLY A 123 3.25 12.99 -15.93
C GLY A 123 2.42 13.17 -14.66
N VAL A 124 2.79 12.56 -13.55
CA VAL A 124 2.20 12.86 -12.23
C VAL A 124 2.67 14.24 -11.78
N ASP A 125 1.72 15.08 -11.37
CA ASP A 125 2.00 16.36 -10.70
C ASP A 125 2.23 16.09 -9.20
N TRP A 126 3.49 16.02 -8.81
CA TRP A 126 3.88 15.69 -7.44
C TRP A 126 3.63 16.84 -6.45
N GLY A 127 3.62 18.07 -6.92
CA GLY A 127 3.67 19.26 -6.07
C GLY A 127 5.06 19.46 -5.42
N ASP A 128 5.11 20.27 -4.38
CA ASP A 128 6.33 20.63 -3.64
C ASP A 128 6.53 19.65 -2.47
N LEU A 129 6.96 18.43 -2.76
CA LEU A 129 7.18 17.40 -1.74
C LEU A 129 8.40 17.69 -0.86
N GLU A 130 8.26 17.44 0.45
CA GLU A 130 9.34 17.48 1.43
C GLU A 130 9.50 16.13 2.13
N LEU A 131 10.74 15.71 2.38
CA LEU A 131 11.00 14.45 3.05
C LEU A 131 10.73 14.55 4.55
N ALA A 132 9.76 13.79 5.04
CA ALA A 132 9.40 13.74 6.46
C ALA A 132 9.26 12.28 6.94
N PRO A 133 10.39 11.61 7.25
CA PRO A 133 10.38 10.22 7.72
C PRO A 133 9.79 10.10 9.14
N PRO A 134 9.33 8.90 9.55
CA PRO A 134 8.90 8.63 10.92
C PRO A 134 9.90 9.14 11.97
N THR A 135 9.41 9.81 13.00
CA THR A 135 10.21 10.37 14.11
C THR A 135 10.23 9.48 15.33
N ILE A 136 9.23 8.62 15.48
CA ILE A 136 9.13 7.59 16.53
C ILE A 136 9.11 6.24 15.84
N THR A 137 9.99 5.34 16.24
CA THR A 137 10.12 4.03 15.59
C THR A 137 10.01 2.89 16.59
N PHE A 138 9.59 1.72 16.07
CA PHE A 138 9.56 0.44 16.79
C PHE A 138 9.90 -0.71 15.85
N ASN A 139 10.13 -1.92 16.39
CA ASN A 139 10.58 -3.08 15.60
C ASN A 139 9.57 -4.22 15.54
N ASP A 140 8.79 -4.44 16.57
CA ASP A 140 7.87 -5.60 16.62
C ASP A 140 6.42 -5.16 16.85
N ARG A 141 6.17 -4.53 17.97
CA ARG A 141 4.85 -4.07 18.39
C ARG A 141 4.94 -2.77 19.17
N MET A 142 3.97 -1.89 18.94
CA MET A 142 3.74 -0.70 19.75
C MET A 142 2.24 -0.58 20.04
N GLU A 143 1.92 -0.13 21.25
CA GLU A 143 0.55 0.13 21.67
C GLU A 143 0.35 1.63 21.87
N LEU A 144 -0.68 2.17 21.23
CA LEU A 144 -1.12 3.54 21.45
C LEU A 144 -2.45 3.47 22.21
N ASN A 145 -2.47 4.09 23.39
CA ASN A 145 -3.68 4.22 24.17
C ASN A 145 -4.33 5.57 23.81
N PHE A 146 -5.54 5.51 23.29
CA PHE A 146 -6.24 6.64 22.73
C PHE A 146 -7.67 6.68 23.28
N ASP A 147 -7.84 7.41 24.37
CA ASP A 147 -9.04 7.43 25.21
C ASP A 147 -9.41 6.01 25.71
N ASP A 148 -10.57 5.49 25.27
CA ASP A 148 -11.04 4.14 25.57
C ASP A 148 -10.64 3.10 24.52
N LEU A 149 -9.91 3.52 23.49
CA LEU A 149 -9.43 2.65 22.41
C LEU A 149 -7.95 2.32 22.60
N LYS A 150 -7.60 1.12 22.24
CA LYS A 150 -6.25 0.66 22.05
C LYS A 150 -5.99 0.47 20.55
N ILE A 151 -4.92 1.06 20.05
CA ILE A 151 -4.42 0.84 18.70
C ILE A 151 -3.13 0.02 18.83
N GLU A 152 -3.14 -1.18 18.33
CA GLU A 152 -1.97 -2.04 18.29
C GLU A 152 -1.30 -1.90 16.92
N LEU A 153 -0.12 -1.32 16.88
CA LEU A 153 0.74 -1.29 15.71
C LEU A 153 1.58 -2.56 15.72
N ILE A 154 1.42 -3.40 14.70
CA ILE A 154 2.01 -4.75 14.67
C ILE A 154 2.83 -4.91 13.39
N PHE A 155 4.11 -5.24 13.53
CA PHE A 155 4.96 -5.59 12.39
C PHE A 155 4.54 -6.94 11.80
N MET A 156 4.29 -6.96 10.49
CA MET A 156 3.78 -8.14 9.78
C MET A 156 4.76 -8.70 8.76
N GLY A 157 5.71 -7.88 8.32
CA GLY A 157 6.56 -8.22 7.20
C GLY A 157 7.92 -8.75 7.55
N PRO A 158 8.80 -9.07 6.55
CA PRO A 158 8.65 -8.69 5.13
C PRO A 158 7.48 -9.35 4.42
N ALA A 159 6.64 -8.54 3.76
CA ALA A 159 5.46 -8.99 3.02
C ALA A 159 5.25 -8.18 1.73
N HIS A 160 4.46 -7.10 1.74
CA HIS A 160 4.38 -6.15 0.62
C HIS A 160 5.72 -5.41 0.45
N THR A 161 6.29 -4.97 1.55
CA THR A 161 7.64 -4.41 1.67
C THR A 161 8.44 -5.13 2.74
N THR A 162 9.59 -4.56 3.14
CA THR A 162 10.38 -5.07 4.28
C THR A 162 9.90 -4.55 5.64
N ASN A 163 8.94 -3.63 5.67
CA ASN A 163 8.64 -2.84 6.87
C ASN A 163 7.15 -2.64 7.16
N ASP A 164 6.31 -3.55 6.65
CA ASP A 164 4.86 -3.44 6.78
C ASP A 164 4.39 -3.60 8.21
N ILE A 165 3.61 -2.64 8.67
CA ILE A 165 2.85 -2.72 9.91
C ILE A 165 1.36 -2.59 9.63
N VAL A 166 0.56 -3.05 10.57
CA VAL A 166 -0.88 -2.80 10.59
C VAL A 166 -1.28 -2.02 11.83
N ALA A 167 -2.38 -1.27 11.77
CA ALA A 167 -3.00 -0.67 12.92
C ALA A 167 -4.28 -1.44 13.26
N TRP A 168 -4.24 -2.22 14.34
CA TRP A 168 -5.31 -3.07 14.81
C TRP A 168 -6.07 -2.43 15.97
N LEU A 169 -7.39 -2.34 15.88
CA LEU A 169 -8.28 -1.82 16.91
C LEU A 169 -9.16 -2.97 17.44
N PRO A 170 -8.69 -3.72 18.46
CA PRO A 170 -9.36 -4.95 18.93
C PRO A 170 -10.78 -4.70 19.43
N GLN A 171 -11.04 -3.57 20.11
CA GLN A 171 -12.38 -3.24 20.62
C GLN A 171 -13.40 -2.98 19.51
N ARG A 172 -12.97 -2.73 18.30
CA ARG A 172 -13.81 -2.46 17.12
C ARG A 172 -13.71 -3.56 16.05
N LYS A 173 -12.84 -4.55 16.27
CA LYS A 173 -12.51 -5.59 15.28
C LYS A 173 -12.19 -4.97 13.90
N LEU A 174 -11.50 -3.86 13.91
CA LEU A 174 -11.19 -3.04 12.75
C LEU A 174 -9.68 -2.98 12.52
N LEU A 175 -9.29 -3.18 11.28
CA LEU A 175 -7.90 -3.25 10.85
C LEU A 175 -7.63 -2.24 9.73
N PHE A 176 -6.64 -1.37 9.92
CA PHE A 176 -5.97 -0.69 8.81
C PHE A 176 -4.81 -1.57 8.38
N ALA A 177 -4.92 -2.17 7.22
CA ALA A 177 -4.02 -3.23 6.76
C ALA A 177 -2.83 -2.73 5.94
N GLY A 178 -2.84 -1.45 5.52
CA GLY A 178 -1.90 -0.99 4.49
C GLY A 178 -1.94 -1.91 3.27
N ASP A 179 -0.83 -1.99 2.56
CA ASP A 179 -0.72 -2.75 1.31
C ASP A 179 -0.51 -4.26 1.47
N LEU A 180 -0.74 -4.77 2.69
CA LEU A 180 -0.95 -6.20 2.87
C LEU A 180 -2.27 -6.67 2.23
N ILE A 181 -3.22 -5.75 2.06
CA ILE A 181 -4.53 -6.00 1.46
C ILE A 181 -4.81 -4.99 0.34
N PHE A 182 -5.09 -5.53 -0.85
CA PHE A 182 -5.63 -4.84 -2.01
C PHE A 182 -7.04 -5.40 -2.28
N ASN A 183 -8.04 -4.55 -2.30
CA ASN A 183 -9.39 -5.01 -2.64
C ASN A 183 -9.69 -4.71 -4.12
N GLN A 184 -9.81 -5.76 -4.93
CA GLN A 184 -10.02 -5.72 -6.39
C GLN A 184 -8.85 -5.11 -7.20
N GLY A 185 -7.69 -4.97 -6.56
CA GLY A 185 -6.43 -4.58 -7.20
C GLY A 185 -5.41 -5.70 -7.14
N THR A 186 -4.55 -5.80 -8.15
CA THR A 186 -3.46 -6.76 -8.16
C THR A 186 -2.47 -6.41 -7.04
N PRO A 187 -2.21 -7.28 -6.05
CA PRO A 187 -1.18 -7.03 -5.05
C PRO A 187 0.18 -6.77 -5.69
N PHE A 188 1.00 -5.95 -5.05
CA PHE A 188 2.38 -5.71 -5.48
C PHE A 188 3.34 -6.06 -4.34
N VAL A 189 4.20 -7.05 -4.54
CA VAL A 189 5.09 -7.58 -3.48
C VAL A 189 6.58 -7.58 -3.90
N ALA A 190 6.90 -6.87 -4.97
CA ALA A 190 8.24 -6.88 -5.55
C ALA A 190 9.32 -6.35 -4.58
N MET A 191 8.98 -5.42 -3.68
CA MET A 191 9.90 -4.86 -2.67
C MET A 191 9.88 -5.62 -1.33
N GLY A 192 9.10 -6.70 -1.24
CA GLY A 192 8.93 -7.50 -0.04
C GLY A 192 9.20 -8.99 -0.25
N SER A 193 8.17 -9.82 -0.06
CA SER A 193 8.24 -11.27 -0.14
C SER A 193 6.87 -11.87 -0.46
N VAL A 194 6.80 -12.74 -1.47
CA VAL A 194 5.57 -13.50 -1.78
C VAL A 194 5.23 -14.46 -0.65
N SER A 195 6.22 -15.24 -0.22
CA SER A 195 6.06 -16.20 0.88
C SER A 195 5.78 -15.49 2.22
N GLY A 196 6.41 -14.34 2.45
CA GLY A 196 6.17 -13.51 3.62
C GLY A 196 4.74 -12.93 3.64
N SER A 197 4.22 -12.50 2.50
CA SER A 197 2.83 -12.02 2.38
C SER A 197 1.82 -13.13 2.71
N LEU A 198 2.05 -14.37 2.26
CA LEU A 198 1.22 -15.51 2.65
C LEU A 198 1.27 -15.80 4.16
N GLN A 199 2.43 -15.61 4.79
CA GLN A 199 2.55 -15.72 6.25
C GLN A 199 1.84 -14.57 6.97
N ALA A 200 1.96 -13.34 6.46
CA ALA A 200 1.27 -12.18 7.00
C ALA A 200 -0.26 -12.38 6.97
N LEU A 201 -0.83 -12.89 5.87
CA LEU A 201 -2.27 -13.18 5.78
C LEU A 201 -2.74 -14.16 6.87
N LYS A 202 -1.95 -15.19 7.21
CA LYS A 202 -2.30 -16.11 8.31
C LYS A 202 -2.37 -15.37 9.64
N ARG A 203 -1.38 -14.51 9.93
CA ARG A 203 -1.36 -13.68 11.14
C ARG A 203 -2.50 -12.67 11.18
N LEU A 204 -2.87 -12.08 10.04
CA LEU A 204 -4.01 -11.16 9.94
C LEU A 204 -5.33 -11.85 10.28
N ARG A 205 -5.54 -13.08 9.81
CA ARG A 205 -6.75 -13.88 10.16
C ARG A 205 -6.85 -14.14 11.67
N GLU A 206 -5.71 -14.35 12.35
CA GLU A 206 -5.67 -14.57 13.80
C GLU A 206 -6.12 -13.35 14.61
N LEU A 207 -6.03 -12.13 14.05
CA LEU A 207 -6.54 -10.92 14.70
C LEU A 207 -8.08 -10.92 14.79
N GLY A 208 -8.76 -11.57 13.85
CA GLY A 208 -10.23 -11.66 13.85
C GLY A 208 -10.90 -10.35 13.46
N ALA A 209 -10.31 -9.59 12.53
CA ALA A 209 -10.90 -8.38 12.01
C ALA A 209 -12.23 -8.69 11.27
N GLU A 210 -13.25 -7.87 11.53
CA GLU A 210 -14.54 -7.91 10.83
C GLU A 210 -14.64 -6.81 9.77
N THR A 211 -13.92 -5.70 9.99
CA THR A 211 -13.81 -4.59 9.03
C THR A 211 -12.33 -4.35 8.71
N ILE A 212 -12.00 -4.29 7.44
CA ILE A 212 -10.64 -4.04 6.95
C ILE A 212 -10.65 -2.79 6.06
N VAL A 213 -9.81 -1.83 6.41
CA VAL A 213 -9.42 -0.73 5.53
C VAL A 213 -8.15 -1.18 4.81
N PRO A 214 -8.24 -1.57 3.53
CA PRO A 214 -7.09 -2.00 2.75
C PRO A 214 -6.21 -0.81 2.39
N GLY A 215 -4.99 -1.04 1.95
CA GLY A 215 -4.16 0.03 1.38
C GLY A 215 -4.74 0.59 0.10
N HIS A 216 -5.39 -0.25 -0.71
CA HIS A 216 -6.03 0.13 -1.95
C HIS A 216 -7.39 -0.54 -2.13
N GLY A 217 -8.33 0.18 -2.76
CA GLY A 217 -9.68 -0.30 -3.04
C GLY A 217 -10.69 -0.01 -1.92
N SER A 218 -11.91 -0.52 -2.04
CA SER A 218 -12.98 -0.25 -1.08
C SER A 218 -12.73 -0.93 0.26
N VAL A 219 -13.27 -0.36 1.35
CA VAL A 219 -13.38 -1.02 2.65
C VAL A 219 -14.06 -2.39 2.47
N CYS A 220 -13.60 -3.40 3.18
CA CYS A 220 -14.02 -4.79 2.96
C CYS A 220 -14.06 -5.61 4.26
N GLY A 221 -14.53 -6.84 4.14
CA GLY A 221 -14.48 -7.85 5.19
C GLY A 221 -13.27 -8.79 5.07
N PRO A 222 -13.17 -9.77 5.97
CA PRO A 222 -12.04 -10.71 6.02
C PRO A 222 -11.94 -11.66 4.82
N GLU A 223 -13.01 -11.82 4.03
CA GLU A 223 -13.05 -12.66 2.82
C GLU A 223 -12.04 -12.23 1.76
N VAL A 224 -11.67 -10.95 1.73
CA VAL A 224 -10.63 -10.41 0.83
C VAL A 224 -9.31 -11.17 0.96
N MET A 225 -9.00 -11.66 2.16
CA MET A 225 -7.76 -12.39 2.41
C MET A 225 -7.69 -13.71 1.62
N ASP A 226 -8.84 -14.34 1.32
CA ASP A 226 -8.87 -15.57 0.51
C ASP A 226 -8.53 -15.29 -0.95
N ASP A 227 -8.97 -14.14 -1.46
CA ASP A 227 -8.64 -13.70 -2.82
C ASP A 227 -7.17 -13.36 -2.97
N ILE A 228 -6.59 -12.63 -2.00
CA ILE A 228 -5.17 -12.28 -1.98
C ILE A 228 -4.30 -13.56 -1.84
N GLU A 229 -4.67 -14.48 -0.94
CA GLU A 229 -3.95 -15.76 -0.78
C GLU A 229 -3.98 -16.57 -2.07
N ALA A 230 -5.12 -16.66 -2.72
CA ALA A 230 -5.25 -17.39 -3.99
C ALA A 230 -4.38 -16.75 -5.09
N TYR A 231 -4.33 -15.41 -5.17
CA TYR A 231 -3.46 -14.71 -6.12
C TYR A 231 -1.98 -14.94 -5.83
N LEU A 232 -1.54 -14.80 -4.58
CA LEU A 232 -0.13 -15.00 -4.22
C LEU A 232 0.32 -16.45 -4.41
N THR A 233 -0.57 -17.42 -4.15
CA THR A 233 -0.32 -18.83 -4.45
C THR A 233 -0.17 -19.05 -5.94
N PHE A 234 -1.06 -18.46 -6.76
CA PHE A 234 -0.95 -18.48 -8.21
C PHE A 234 0.39 -17.90 -8.70
N VAL A 235 0.86 -16.79 -8.12
CA VAL A 235 2.18 -16.22 -8.44
C VAL A 235 3.31 -17.21 -8.11
N GLN A 236 3.26 -17.87 -6.95
CA GLN A 236 4.28 -18.85 -6.56
C GLN A 236 4.30 -20.06 -7.49
N ASP A 237 3.14 -20.59 -7.86
CA ASP A 237 3.04 -21.78 -8.72
C ASP A 237 3.50 -21.43 -10.15
N THR A 238 3.04 -20.31 -10.70
CA THR A 238 3.49 -19.79 -11.99
C THR A 238 5.01 -19.59 -12.01
N ALA A 239 5.56 -18.99 -10.96
CA ALA A 239 7.00 -18.77 -10.86
C ALA A 239 7.78 -20.09 -10.85
N ARG A 240 7.32 -21.08 -10.07
CA ARG A 240 8.01 -22.39 -9.95
C ARG A 240 8.02 -23.11 -11.30
N GLU A 241 6.88 -23.24 -11.94
CA GLU A 241 6.76 -23.94 -13.23
C GLU A 241 7.61 -23.26 -14.32
N ALA A 242 7.53 -21.92 -14.40
CA ALA A 242 8.28 -21.17 -15.39
C ALA A 242 9.79 -21.15 -15.12
N PHE A 243 10.22 -21.11 -13.86
CA PHE A 243 11.63 -21.17 -13.46
C PHE A 243 12.25 -22.53 -13.82
N GLU A 244 11.53 -23.64 -13.56
CA GLU A 244 11.94 -24.99 -13.95
C GLU A 244 12.00 -25.16 -15.47
N ALA A 245 11.13 -24.47 -16.22
CA ALA A 245 11.14 -24.44 -17.68
C ALA A 245 12.20 -23.51 -18.27
N GLY A 246 12.96 -22.75 -17.44
CA GLY A 246 13.99 -21.84 -17.89
C GLY A 246 13.45 -20.54 -18.53
N LEU A 247 12.20 -20.20 -18.29
CA LEU A 247 11.60 -18.95 -18.78
C LEU A 247 12.10 -17.75 -17.97
N THR A 248 12.10 -16.56 -18.60
CA THR A 248 12.30 -15.30 -17.86
C THR A 248 11.03 -14.89 -17.11
N PRO A 249 11.11 -13.99 -16.08
CA PRO A 249 9.91 -13.45 -15.43
C PRO A 249 8.93 -12.80 -16.42
N LEU A 250 9.44 -12.10 -17.44
CA LEU A 250 8.61 -11.50 -18.48
C LEU A 250 7.88 -12.55 -19.32
N ASP A 251 8.60 -13.61 -19.76
CA ASP A 251 7.97 -14.67 -20.56
C ASP A 251 6.95 -15.45 -19.75
N ALA A 252 7.22 -15.69 -18.46
CA ALA A 252 6.27 -16.26 -17.53
C ALA A 252 5.02 -15.37 -17.37
N SER A 253 5.20 -14.06 -17.23
CA SER A 253 4.08 -13.10 -17.12
C SER A 253 3.18 -13.11 -18.37
N ARG A 254 3.78 -13.23 -19.56
CA ARG A 254 3.04 -13.26 -20.83
C ARG A 254 2.26 -14.56 -21.05
N GLN A 255 2.73 -15.66 -20.47
CA GLN A 255 2.09 -16.97 -20.58
C GLN A 255 1.10 -17.24 -19.46
N ALA A 256 1.15 -16.47 -18.38
CA ALA A 256 0.27 -16.64 -17.23
C ALA A 256 -1.20 -16.40 -17.61
N ASP A 257 -2.05 -17.39 -17.35
CA ASP A 257 -3.50 -17.22 -17.42
C ASP A 257 -4.00 -16.65 -16.09
N LEU A 258 -4.30 -15.37 -16.08
CA LEU A 258 -4.78 -14.67 -14.89
C LEU A 258 -6.17 -15.11 -14.42
N GLY A 259 -6.95 -15.81 -15.29
CA GLY A 259 -8.28 -16.29 -14.94
C GLY A 259 -9.13 -15.18 -14.32
N ARG A 260 -9.64 -15.41 -13.09
CA ARG A 260 -10.46 -14.42 -12.37
C ARG A 260 -9.72 -13.13 -11.99
N PHE A 261 -8.40 -13.15 -11.90
CA PHE A 261 -7.58 -11.98 -11.58
C PHE A 261 -7.41 -11.03 -12.77
N ALA A 262 -7.82 -11.42 -13.97
CA ALA A 262 -7.76 -10.58 -15.17
C ALA A 262 -8.64 -9.32 -15.07
N GLU A 263 -9.62 -9.30 -14.19
CA GLU A 263 -10.51 -8.16 -13.96
C GLU A 263 -9.94 -7.17 -12.90
N TRP A 264 -8.85 -7.52 -12.20
CA TRP A 264 -8.23 -6.65 -11.21
C TRP A 264 -7.44 -5.51 -11.87
N HIS A 265 -7.38 -4.38 -11.19
CA HIS A 265 -6.57 -3.25 -11.63
C HIS A 265 -5.08 -3.59 -11.63
N ASP A 266 -4.30 -2.89 -12.46
CA ASP A 266 -2.84 -2.93 -12.48
C ASP A 266 -2.25 -4.34 -12.69
N ARG A 267 -2.79 -5.09 -13.65
CA ARG A 267 -2.39 -6.49 -13.95
C ARG A 267 -0.91 -6.66 -14.29
N GLU A 268 -0.27 -5.61 -14.79
CA GLU A 268 1.16 -5.61 -15.10
C GLU A 268 2.04 -5.83 -13.86
N ARG A 269 1.50 -5.63 -12.64
CA ARG A 269 2.18 -5.92 -11.38
C ARG A 269 2.63 -7.39 -11.27
N ILE A 270 1.99 -8.30 -12.01
CA ILE A 270 2.42 -9.71 -12.04
C ILE A 270 3.88 -9.86 -12.49
N ALA A 271 4.37 -9.04 -13.41
CA ALA A 271 5.77 -9.11 -13.83
C ALA A 271 6.70 -8.81 -12.63
N GLY A 272 6.43 -7.74 -11.87
CA GLY A 272 7.18 -7.42 -10.65
C GLY A 272 7.09 -8.52 -9.59
N ASN A 273 5.91 -9.09 -9.41
CA ASN A 273 5.70 -10.18 -8.46
C ASN A 273 6.45 -11.46 -8.86
N LEU A 274 6.54 -11.77 -10.16
CA LEU A 274 7.33 -12.89 -10.65
C LEU A 274 8.83 -12.66 -10.49
N HIS A 275 9.34 -11.42 -10.69
CA HIS A 275 10.72 -11.11 -10.35
C HIS A 275 11.03 -11.41 -8.88
N ARG A 276 10.12 -11.05 -7.96
CA ARG A 276 10.26 -11.38 -6.54
C ARG A 276 10.20 -12.88 -6.28
N ALA A 277 9.23 -13.58 -6.85
CA ALA A 277 9.10 -15.03 -6.66
C ALA A 277 10.33 -15.78 -7.19
N TYR A 278 10.90 -15.36 -8.34
CA TYR A 278 12.16 -15.91 -8.87
C TYR A 278 13.35 -15.64 -7.94
N SER A 279 13.41 -14.47 -7.29
CA SER A 279 14.42 -14.18 -6.28
C SER A 279 14.31 -15.17 -5.10
N GLU A 280 13.10 -15.41 -4.62
CA GLU A 280 12.87 -16.41 -3.55
C GLU A 280 13.23 -17.84 -3.97
N LEU A 281 12.98 -18.24 -5.22
CA LEU A 281 13.40 -19.54 -5.75
C LEU A 281 14.92 -19.70 -5.84
N ARG A 282 15.66 -18.59 -5.97
CA ARG A 282 17.12 -18.57 -5.89
C ARG A 282 17.66 -18.49 -4.45
N TRP A 283 16.78 -18.52 -3.46
CA TRP A 283 17.12 -18.40 -2.03
C TRP A 283 17.69 -17.03 -1.64
N ASP A 284 17.37 -15.98 -2.41
CA ASP A 284 17.72 -14.63 -2.02
C ASP A 284 16.94 -14.23 -0.74
N PRO A 285 17.53 -13.41 0.15
CA PRO A 285 16.83 -12.95 1.35
C PRO A 285 15.51 -12.20 1.01
N PRO A 286 14.46 -12.32 1.82
CA PRO A 286 13.25 -11.51 1.67
C PRO A 286 13.58 -10.02 1.61
N GLY A 287 12.96 -9.30 0.67
CA GLY A 287 13.20 -7.87 0.49
C GLY A 287 14.53 -7.51 -0.16
N MET A 288 15.35 -8.48 -0.61
CA MET A 288 16.54 -8.18 -1.39
C MET A 288 16.19 -7.26 -2.56
N VAL A 289 17.00 -6.23 -2.76
CA VAL A 289 16.79 -5.25 -3.84
C VAL A 289 16.89 -5.94 -5.20
N LEU A 290 15.82 -5.84 -5.97
CA LEU A 290 15.76 -6.32 -7.36
C LEU A 290 16.34 -5.29 -8.31
N ASP A 291 16.66 -5.70 -9.55
CA ASP A 291 16.91 -4.78 -10.64
C ASP A 291 15.62 -4.05 -11.01
N LEU A 292 15.42 -2.88 -10.41
CA LEU A 292 14.21 -2.07 -10.60
C LEU A 292 14.04 -1.63 -12.06
N GLY A 293 15.16 -1.36 -12.77
CA GLY A 293 15.11 -0.95 -14.17
C GLY A 293 14.55 -2.06 -15.06
N LEU A 294 15.03 -3.29 -14.88
CA LEU A 294 14.55 -4.46 -15.61
C LEU A 294 13.11 -4.77 -15.25
N MET A 295 12.77 -4.79 -13.96
CA MET A 295 11.41 -5.07 -13.49
C MET A 295 10.38 -4.08 -14.05
N VAL A 296 10.69 -2.78 -14.02
CA VAL A 296 9.83 -1.73 -14.60
C VAL A 296 9.71 -1.88 -16.10
N ALA A 297 10.80 -2.17 -16.81
CA ALA A 297 10.77 -2.43 -18.26
C ALA A 297 9.85 -3.61 -18.59
N ASP A 298 9.87 -4.68 -17.80
CA ASP A 298 9.01 -5.84 -17.98
C ASP A 298 7.52 -5.52 -17.72
N MET A 299 7.21 -4.75 -16.68
CA MET A 299 5.84 -4.25 -16.42
C MET A 299 5.34 -3.38 -17.59
N VAL A 300 6.14 -2.44 -18.06
CA VAL A 300 5.82 -1.60 -19.23
C VAL A 300 5.61 -2.45 -20.48
N SER A 301 6.47 -3.45 -20.71
CA SER A 301 6.36 -4.38 -21.84
C SER A 301 5.05 -5.18 -21.79
N LEU A 302 4.68 -5.67 -20.61
CA LEU A 302 3.41 -6.38 -20.38
C LEU A 302 2.20 -5.47 -20.58
N ASN A 303 2.34 -4.17 -20.26
CA ASN A 303 1.32 -3.14 -20.49
C ASN A 303 1.28 -2.60 -21.94
N GLY A 304 1.81 -3.37 -22.90
CA GLY A 304 1.81 -3.03 -24.33
C GLY A 304 2.75 -1.87 -24.68
N GLY A 305 3.84 -1.72 -23.97
CA GLY A 305 4.86 -0.67 -24.17
C GLY A 305 4.44 0.71 -23.61
N ARG A 306 3.35 0.79 -22.89
CA ARG A 306 2.87 2.04 -22.26
C ARG A 306 3.33 2.09 -20.80
N PRO A 307 3.66 3.29 -20.27
CA PRO A 307 3.90 3.46 -18.85
C PRO A 307 2.75 2.91 -18.01
N VAL A 308 3.03 2.54 -16.78
CA VAL A 308 1.97 2.16 -15.83
C VAL A 308 1.04 3.33 -15.61
N ARG A 309 -0.25 3.02 -15.44
CA ARG A 309 -1.29 4.05 -15.28
C ARG A 309 -1.29 4.53 -13.83
N CYS A 310 -0.93 5.78 -13.58
CA CYS A 310 -1.10 6.43 -12.28
C CYS A 310 -2.07 7.61 -12.45
N LEU A 311 -3.08 7.71 -11.57
CA LEU A 311 -4.11 8.74 -11.58
C LEU A 311 -4.05 9.64 -10.32
N ALA A 312 -2.94 9.59 -9.62
CA ALA A 312 -2.70 10.41 -8.43
C ALA A 312 -2.56 11.89 -8.77
#